data_25401d36392d12e9dddcadca9b9ae7d1
#
_entry.id   25401d36392d12e9dddcadca9b9ae7d1
#
_cell.length_a   1.000
_cell.length_b   1.000
_cell.length_c   1.000
_cell.angle_alpha   90.00
_cell.angle_beta   90.00
_cell.angle_gamma   90.00
#
_symmetry.space_group_name_H-M   'P 1'
#
loop_
_entity.id
_entity.type
_entity.pdbx_description
1 polymer ?
#
loop_
_entity_poly.entity_id
_entity_poly.type
_entity_poly.pdbx_seq_one_letter_code
_entity_poly.pdbx_strand_id
1 'polypeptide(L)'
;LDTPISELGFAGIGVGAAMNGIRPIVEFMTFNFSLVAIDQVINSAAKMLSMSGGQFNVPIVFRGPTGNAGQLGAQHSQNFENWFANTPGLKVVVPSNPYDAKGLLKTSIRDNDPVIFMESELMYGD
;
A
#
# COMPACT_ATOMS: atom_id res chain seq x y z
N LEU A 1 -13.38 -5.78 -6.30
CA LEU A 1 -14.31 -4.66 -6.41
C LEU A 1 -13.66 -3.57 -7.24
N ASP A 2 -14.20 -3.27 -8.42
CA ASP A 2 -13.70 -2.16 -9.23
C ASP A 2 -14.21 -0.83 -8.70
N THR A 3 -13.36 0.18 -8.78
CA THR A 3 -13.67 1.55 -8.35
C THR A 3 -13.43 2.52 -9.50
N PRO A 4 -14.01 3.71 -9.47
CA PRO A 4 -13.51 4.79 -10.33
C PRO A 4 -12.03 5.06 -10.08
N ILE A 5 -11.34 5.58 -11.07
CA ILE A 5 -9.94 6.01 -10.93
C ILE A 5 -9.93 7.28 -10.05
N SER A 6 -9.83 7.06 -8.74
CA SER A 6 -9.87 8.11 -7.72
C SER A 6 -9.14 7.61 -6.48
N GLU A 7 -7.83 7.66 -6.52
CA GLU A 7 -6.95 7.05 -5.52
C GLU A 7 -7.19 7.59 -4.11
N LEU A 8 -7.40 8.89 -3.97
CA LEU A 8 -7.76 9.50 -2.69
C LEU A 8 -9.05 8.91 -2.13
N GLY A 9 -10.05 8.73 -2.99
CA GLY A 9 -11.37 8.22 -2.61
C GLY A 9 -11.34 6.75 -2.21
N PHE A 10 -10.83 5.87 -3.08
CA PHE A 10 -10.85 4.44 -2.77
C PHE A 10 -9.86 4.05 -1.66
N ALA A 11 -8.74 4.76 -1.52
CA ALA A 11 -7.84 4.55 -0.40
C ALA A 11 -8.51 4.95 0.93
N GLY A 12 -9.22 6.07 0.96
CA GLY A 12 -9.98 6.50 2.14
C GLY A 12 -11.09 5.52 2.51
N ILE A 13 -11.82 4.97 1.54
CA ILE A 13 -12.80 3.91 1.76
C ILE A 13 -12.13 2.67 2.37
N GLY A 14 -10.97 2.28 1.84
CA GLY A 14 -10.18 1.18 2.38
C GLY A 14 -9.77 1.40 3.83
N VAL A 15 -9.27 2.58 4.17
CA VAL A 15 -8.92 2.95 5.56
C VAL A 15 -10.13 2.85 6.48
N GLY A 16 -11.27 3.43 6.09
CA GLY A 16 -12.49 3.36 6.87
C GLY A 16 -13.00 1.93 7.05
N ALA A 17 -12.93 1.10 6.02
CA ALA A 17 -13.26 -0.32 6.10
C ALA A 17 -12.35 -1.08 7.07
N ALA A 18 -11.04 -0.80 7.04
CA ALA A 18 -10.08 -1.39 7.95
C ALA A 18 -10.37 -1.03 9.41
N MET A 19 -10.67 0.23 9.69
CA MET A 19 -11.08 0.69 11.04
C MET A 19 -12.32 -0.03 11.57
N ASN A 20 -13.17 -0.54 10.67
CA ASN A 20 -14.36 -1.32 11.01
C ASN A 20 -14.13 -2.84 11.03
N GLY A 21 -12.88 -3.30 11.05
CA GLY A 21 -12.53 -4.71 11.24
C GLY A 21 -12.43 -5.53 9.94
N ILE A 22 -12.55 -4.92 8.78
CA ILE A 22 -12.27 -5.56 7.49
C ILE A 22 -10.76 -5.51 7.24
N ARG A 23 -10.24 -6.42 6.44
CA ARG A 23 -8.83 -6.42 6.00
C ARG A 23 -8.76 -6.15 4.50
N PRO A 24 -8.90 -4.89 4.08
CA PRO A 24 -8.89 -4.56 2.67
C PRO A 24 -7.48 -4.63 2.07
N ILE A 25 -7.45 -4.97 0.80
CA ILE A 25 -6.28 -4.83 -0.06
C ILE A 25 -6.63 -3.75 -1.07
N VAL A 26 -5.92 -2.65 -1.02
CA VAL A 26 -6.07 -1.53 -1.96
C VAL A 26 -4.98 -1.64 -2.99
N GLU A 27 -5.36 -1.80 -4.25
CA GLU A 27 -4.42 -1.88 -5.36
C GLU A 27 -4.34 -0.57 -6.12
N PHE A 28 -3.13 -0.06 -6.29
CA PHE A 28 -2.83 1.00 -7.24
C PHE A 28 -2.44 0.39 -8.58
N MET A 29 -2.93 0.91 -9.68
CA MET A 29 -2.58 0.46 -11.03
C MET A 29 -1.07 0.50 -11.28
N THR A 30 -0.42 1.53 -10.78
CA THR A 30 1.01 1.61 -10.52
C THR A 30 1.22 2.37 -9.21
N PHE A 31 2.22 1.98 -8.44
CA PHE A 31 2.48 2.62 -7.13
C PHE A 31 2.84 4.11 -7.27
N ASN A 32 3.17 4.56 -8.47
CA ASN A 32 3.36 5.99 -8.77
C ASN A 32 2.13 6.83 -8.40
N PHE A 33 0.91 6.29 -8.57
CA PHE A 33 -0.34 7.00 -8.25
C PHE A 33 -0.75 6.89 -6.78
N SER A 34 0.01 6.19 -5.96
CA SER A 34 -0.14 6.30 -4.50
C SER A 34 0.07 7.75 -4.01
N LEU A 35 0.77 8.58 -4.79
CA LEU A 35 0.94 10.00 -4.49
C LEU A 35 -0.38 10.78 -4.47
N VAL A 36 -1.37 10.37 -5.27
CA VAL A 36 -2.71 10.98 -5.23
C VAL A 36 -3.44 10.64 -3.92
N ALA A 37 -3.14 9.49 -3.35
CA ALA A 37 -3.74 9.00 -2.10
C ALA A 37 -2.84 9.20 -0.87
N ILE A 38 -1.73 9.89 -0.99
CA ILE A 38 -0.68 9.93 0.04
C ILE A 38 -1.20 10.41 1.41
N ASP A 39 -2.16 11.31 1.42
CA ASP A 39 -2.80 11.77 2.65
C ASP A 39 -3.51 10.63 3.40
N GLN A 40 -4.25 9.79 2.68
CA GLN A 40 -4.93 8.64 3.28
C GLN A 40 -3.97 7.59 3.80
N VAL A 41 -2.82 7.44 3.15
CA VAL A 41 -1.78 6.49 3.59
C VAL A 41 -1.03 7.03 4.80
N ILE A 42 -0.52 8.26 4.73
CA ILE A 42 0.40 8.82 5.74
C ILE A 42 -0.36 9.45 6.91
N ASN A 43 -1.40 10.21 6.66
CA ASN A 43 -2.12 10.94 7.72
C ASN A 43 -3.27 10.13 8.30
N SER A 44 -3.93 9.28 7.52
CA SER A 44 -5.02 8.46 8.01
C SER A 44 -4.52 7.08 8.46
N ALA A 45 -4.09 6.21 7.55
CA ALA A 45 -3.75 4.82 7.88
C ALA A 45 -2.61 4.73 8.89
N ALA A 46 -1.48 5.39 8.64
CA ALA A 46 -0.29 5.28 9.49
C ALA A 46 -0.49 5.82 10.91
N LYS A 47 -1.38 6.78 11.09
CA LYS A 47 -1.47 7.54 12.35
C LYS A 47 -2.73 7.25 13.19
N MET A 48 -3.71 6.57 12.62
CA MET A 48 -5.00 6.35 13.29
C MET A 48 -4.84 5.62 14.63
N LEU A 49 -4.01 4.60 14.71
CA LEU A 49 -3.77 3.89 15.97
C LEU A 49 -3.27 4.82 17.08
N SER A 50 -2.31 5.68 16.75
CA SER A 50 -1.76 6.65 17.69
C SER A 50 -2.77 7.74 18.04
N MET A 51 -3.44 8.33 17.04
CA MET A 51 -4.41 9.41 17.27
C MET A 51 -5.65 8.95 18.04
N SER A 52 -6.02 7.68 17.92
CA SER A 52 -7.16 7.12 18.66
C SER A 52 -6.78 6.60 20.05
N GLY A 53 -5.53 6.77 20.48
CA GLY A 53 -5.08 6.20 21.75
C GLY A 53 -5.11 4.68 21.78
N GLY A 54 -4.86 4.02 20.65
CA GLY A 54 -4.84 2.57 20.50
C GLY A 54 -6.20 1.92 20.24
N GLN A 55 -7.25 2.69 20.01
CA GLN A 55 -8.61 2.15 19.83
C GLN A 55 -8.85 1.58 18.44
N PHE A 56 -8.24 2.16 17.40
CA PHE A 56 -8.46 1.76 16.01
C PHE A 56 -7.17 1.27 15.37
N ASN A 57 -7.11 -0.03 15.07
CA ASN A 57 -6.13 -0.57 14.13
C ASN A 57 -6.59 -0.29 12.68
N VAL A 58 -5.62 -0.27 11.77
CA VAL A 58 -5.89 -0.13 10.34
C VAL A 58 -5.20 -1.27 9.60
N PRO A 59 -5.74 -2.49 9.66
CA PRO A 59 -5.16 -3.68 9.01
C PRO A 59 -5.40 -3.65 7.50
N ILE A 60 -4.66 -2.82 6.79
CA ILE A 60 -4.79 -2.59 5.36
C ILE A 60 -3.48 -2.89 4.63
N VAL A 61 -3.58 -3.43 3.43
CA VAL A 61 -2.45 -3.55 2.51
C VAL A 61 -2.69 -2.62 1.34
N PHE A 62 -1.75 -1.73 1.11
CA PHE A 62 -1.64 -0.96 -0.13
C PHE A 62 -0.61 -1.63 -1.02
N ARG A 63 -1.01 -2.11 -2.20
CA ARG A 63 -0.13 -2.82 -3.11
C ARG A 63 -0.13 -2.22 -4.51
N GLY A 64 0.89 -2.54 -5.27
CA GLY A 64 0.97 -2.19 -6.70
C GLY A 64 2.37 -2.34 -7.26
N PRO A 65 2.47 -2.36 -8.60
CA PRO A 65 3.77 -2.43 -9.27
C PRO A 65 4.58 -1.16 -9.06
N THR A 66 5.88 -1.32 -8.90
CA THR A 66 6.84 -0.24 -8.71
C THR A 66 8.05 -0.43 -9.62
N GLY A 67 8.80 0.63 -9.85
CA GLY A 67 10.01 0.61 -10.63
C GLY A 67 9.81 1.02 -12.09
N ASN A 68 10.76 0.63 -12.91
CA ASN A 68 10.91 1.12 -14.28
C ASN A 68 10.74 0.04 -15.38
N ALA A 69 10.13 -1.08 -15.05
CA ALA A 69 10.04 -2.22 -15.96
C ALA A 69 9.32 -1.87 -17.28
N GLY A 70 8.22 -1.13 -17.19
CA GLY A 70 7.47 -0.70 -18.37
C GLY A 70 8.10 0.43 -19.16
N GLN A 71 9.10 1.11 -18.62
CA GLN A 71 9.78 2.27 -19.25
C GLN A 71 8.80 3.33 -19.81
N LEU A 72 7.72 3.59 -19.06
CA LEU A 72 6.60 4.43 -19.50
C LEU A 72 6.83 5.94 -19.29
N GLY A 73 8.04 6.33 -18.92
CA GLY A 73 8.41 7.72 -18.68
C GLY A 73 8.48 8.10 -17.20
N ALA A 74 8.83 9.35 -16.94
CA ALA A 74 9.24 9.80 -15.60
C ALA A 74 8.18 9.60 -14.51
N GLN A 75 6.90 9.79 -14.81
CA GLN A 75 5.82 9.66 -13.83
C GLN A 75 5.43 8.21 -13.52
N HIS A 76 5.81 7.24 -14.37
CA HIS A 76 5.41 5.85 -14.28
C HIS A 76 6.58 4.90 -13.98
N SER A 77 7.73 5.44 -13.61
CA SER A 77 8.97 4.66 -13.46
C SER A 77 9.73 5.09 -12.20
N GLN A 78 9.01 5.28 -11.09
CA GLN A 78 9.56 5.78 -9.85
C GLN A 78 9.51 4.72 -8.76
N ASN A 79 10.36 4.89 -7.75
CA ASN A 79 10.39 4.10 -6.52
C ASN A 79 10.15 5.02 -5.32
N PHE A 80 9.20 4.65 -4.47
CA PHE A 80 8.80 5.45 -3.31
C PHE A 80 9.03 4.75 -1.97
N GLU A 81 9.80 3.68 -1.95
CA GLU A 81 10.08 2.91 -0.75
C GLU A 81 10.56 3.80 0.41
N ASN A 82 11.46 4.72 0.10
CA ASN A 82 12.04 5.64 1.09
C ASN A 82 11.00 6.59 1.70
N TRP A 83 10.04 7.04 0.90
CA TRP A 83 9.01 7.97 1.36
C TRP A 83 8.12 7.32 2.40
N PHE A 84 7.68 6.09 2.13
CA PHE A 84 6.82 5.36 3.04
C PHE A 84 7.60 4.75 4.21
N ALA A 85 8.81 4.27 3.98
CA ALA A 85 9.66 3.71 5.03
C ALA A 85 10.07 4.75 6.09
N ASN A 86 10.09 6.03 5.75
CA ASN A 86 10.35 7.12 6.69
C ASN A 86 9.10 7.53 7.51
N THR A 87 7.96 6.88 7.29
CA THR A 87 6.71 7.24 7.96
C THR A 87 6.43 6.29 9.13
N PRO A 88 6.48 6.78 10.40
CA PRO A 88 6.10 5.95 11.54
C PRO A 88 4.65 5.45 11.41
N GLY A 89 4.44 4.17 11.71
CA GLY A 89 3.15 3.51 11.63
C GLY A 89 2.92 2.69 10.36
N LEU A 90 3.81 2.79 9.37
CA LEU A 90 3.79 1.94 8.17
C LEU A 90 4.85 0.85 8.23
N LYS A 91 4.52 -0.32 7.69
CA LYS A 91 5.49 -1.36 7.31
C LYS A 91 5.64 -1.32 5.80
N VAL A 92 6.88 -1.38 5.31
CA VAL A 92 7.18 -1.38 3.87
C VAL A 92 7.81 -2.71 3.49
N VAL A 93 7.24 -3.37 2.50
CA VAL A 93 7.64 -4.68 2.01
C VAL A 93 7.89 -4.58 0.52
N VAL A 94 9.09 -4.98 0.09
CA VAL A 94 9.50 -5.00 -1.32
C VAL A 94 10.12 -6.37 -1.61
N PRO A 95 9.33 -7.36 -2.04
CA PRO A 95 9.86 -8.70 -2.31
C PRO A 95 10.76 -8.69 -3.54
N SER A 96 11.80 -9.53 -3.51
CA SER A 96 12.79 -9.64 -4.59
C SER A 96 12.64 -10.89 -5.45
N ASN A 97 11.68 -11.75 -5.15
CA ASN A 97 11.37 -12.95 -5.92
C ASN A 97 9.89 -13.36 -5.71
N PRO A 98 9.31 -14.17 -6.62
CA PRO A 98 7.89 -14.55 -6.54
C PRO A 98 7.54 -15.41 -5.33
N TYR A 99 8.45 -16.25 -4.85
CA TYR A 99 8.23 -17.09 -3.67
C TYR A 99 8.02 -16.22 -2.42
N ASP A 100 8.91 -15.26 -2.20
CA ASP A 100 8.82 -14.33 -1.08
C ASP A 100 7.61 -13.40 -1.23
N ALA A 101 7.32 -12.94 -2.46
CA ALA A 101 6.15 -12.11 -2.74
C ALA A 101 4.87 -12.78 -2.23
N LYS A 102 4.66 -14.07 -2.55
CA LYS A 102 3.49 -14.82 -2.08
C LYS A 102 3.45 -14.96 -0.56
N GLY A 103 4.57 -15.28 0.07
CA GLY A 103 4.65 -15.47 1.52
C GLY A 103 4.44 -14.17 2.29
N LEU A 104 5.15 -13.13 1.88
CA LEU A 104 5.10 -11.81 2.50
C LEU A 104 3.74 -11.13 2.32
N LEU A 105 3.09 -11.28 1.15
CA LEU A 105 1.74 -10.72 0.94
C LEU A 105 0.73 -11.38 1.89
N LYS A 106 0.77 -12.70 2.03
CA LYS A 106 -0.11 -13.41 2.99
C LYS A 106 0.13 -12.96 4.43
N THR A 107 1.37 -12.71 4.80
CA THR A 107 1.74 -12.19 6.13
C THR A 107 1.24 -10.76 6.30
N SER A 108 1.42 -9.92 5.30
CA SER A 108 0.94 -8.53 5.30
C SER A 108 -0.58 -8.42 5.47
N ILE A 109 -1.35 -9.30 4.83
CA ILE A 109 -2.82 -9.34 4.98
C ILE A 109 -3.24 -9.70 6.42
N ARG A 110 -2.44 -10.48 7.13
CA ARG A 110 -2.72 -10.88 8.52
C ARG A 110 -2.21 -9.88 9.56
N ASP A 111 -1.41 -8.93 9.15
CA ASP A 111 -0.87 -7.90 10.04
C ASP A 111 -1.98 -6.93 10.49
N ASN A 112 -1.87 -6.42 11.70
CA ASN A 112 -2.81 -5.44 12.24
C ASN A 112 -2.42 -3.99 11.93
N ASP A 113 -1.20 -3.78 11.44
CA ASP A 113 -0.70 -2.48 11.03
C ASP A 113 -0.81 -2.29 9.51
N PRO A 114 -0.85 -1.04 9.02
CA PRO A 114 -0.86 -0.77 7.60
C PRO A 114 0.44 -1.22 6.93
N VAL A 115 0.33 -1.93 5.83
CA VAL A 115 1.47 -2.42 5.05
C VAL A 115 1.46 -1.81 3.65
N ILE A 116 2.59 -1.27 3.26
CA ILE A 116 2.90 -0.86 1.90
C ILE A 116 3.63 -2.02 1.23
N PHE A 117 3.03 -2.60 0.20
CA PHE A 117 3.55 -3.77 -0.48
C PHE A 117 3.86 -3.42 -1.94
N MET A 118 5.12 -3.16 -2.23
CA MET A 118 5.56 -2.73 -3.55
C MET A 118 6.11 -3.92 -4.34
N GLU A 119 5.54 -4.16 -5.49
CA GLU A 119 5.85 -5.30 -6.34
C GLU A 119 6.75 -4.88 -7.50
N SER A 120 7.80 -5.65 -7.76
CA SER A 120 8.59 -5.44 -8.97
C SER A 120 7.79 -5.89 -10.19
N GLU A 121 7.51 -4.98 -11.10
CA GLU A 121 6.81 -5.27 -12.34
C GLU A 121 7.55 -6.29 -13.21
N LEU A 122 8.89 -6.35 -13.10
CA LEU A 122 9.72 -7.31 -13.83
C LEU A 122 9.42 -8.76 -13.45
N MET A 123 8.89 -9.00 -12.25
CA MET A 123 8.60 -10.36 -11.76
C MET A 123 7.20 -10.87 -12.12
N TYR A 124 6.39 -10.08 -12.81
CA TYR A 124 5.01 -10.50 -13.13
C TYR A 124 4.92 -11.62 -14.17
N GLY A 125 5.99 -11.93 -14.84
CA GLY A 125 6.07 -13.03 -15.81
C GLY A 125 6.74 -14.31 -15.30
N ASP A 126 7.20 -14.34 -14.05
CA ASP A 126 7.97 -15.44 -13.45
C ASP A 126 7.07 -16.50 -12.78
#